data_38f6b2e87952a416bc0db4f49c034aa8
#
_entry.id   38f6b2e87952a416bc0db4f49c034aa8
#
_cell.length_a   1.000
_cell.length_b   1.000
_cell.length_c   1.000
_cell.angle_alpha   90.00
_cell.angle_beta   90.00
_cell.angle_gamma   90.00
#
_symmetry.space_group_name_H-M   'P 1'
#
loop_
_entity.id
_entity.type
_entity.pdbx_description
1 polymer ?
#
loop_
_entity_poly.entity_id
_entity_poly.type
_entity_poly.pdbx_seq_one_letter_code
_entity_poly.pdbx_strand_id
1 'polypeptide(L)'
;MSTAVASVAVGGAPLTPAQVLSVARDGAHVVLSEETRKAVRHGREQVEALARGEVPAYGVSTGFGALATRHIAPDLRARLQRSLIRSHAAGAGPEVEREVVRALMLLRLRTLASGNTGVEVATVETLAALLNAQITPVVHEYGSLGCSGDLAPLSHVALALMGEGRVRDADGELKDAEEALAEAGVQPVELGAKEGLALINGTDGMLGMLAMACMDLERLLKVADITAAMSVEALLGTDRVFAEELQRLRPHPGQAASAANLRAMLADSPIVASHRGPDCNRVQDAYSLRCAPQVAGAARDTLSHALLVAGRELDSVIDNPVVLDDGRVESNGNFHGAPVAYVLDFLAVAVADTASIAERRTDRMLDVSRSHGLPAFLADDPGVDSGHMIAQYTQAAIVSELKRLAVPASVDSIPSSAMQEDHVSMGWSAARKLRRAVDGLTNVLAVELLTAARALDLRSPLEPGPATGAVLRTVREKVGGPGPDRYLAPEIAAVAALVADGSVVAAAESVTPLA
;
A
#
# COMPACT_ATOMS: atom_id res chain seq x y z
N MET A 1 -25.09 -5.61 -9.52
CA MET A 1 -24.64 -5.59 -10.94
C MET A 1 -23.30 -6.31 -10.97
N SER A 2 -23.23 -7.44 -11.67
CA SER A 2 -21.95 -8.14 -11.88
C SER A 2 -21.07 -7.23 -12.73
N THR A 3 -20.11 -6.57 -12.12
CA THR A 3 -19.04 -5.87 -12.85
C THR A 3 -18.23 -6.93 -13.56
N ALA A 4 -18.21 -6.88 -14.89
CA ALA A 4 -17.30 -7.69 -15.69
C ALA A 4 -15.88 -7.47 -15.12
N VAL A 5 -15.20 -8.55 -14.75
CA VAL A 5 -13.81 -8.50 -14.24
C VAL A 5 -12.98 -7.83 -15.34
N ALA A 6 -12.45 -6.65 -15.06
CA ALA A 6 -11.62 -5.92 -15.99
C ALA A 6 -10.40 -6.78 -16.32
N SER A 7 -9.98 -6.81 -17.59
CA SER A 7 -8.74 -7.46 -17.99
C SER A 7 -7.59 -6.45 -18.00
N VAL A 8 -6.41 -6.89 -17.55
CA VAL A 8 -5.18 -6.11 -17.56
C VAL A 8 -4.22 -6.74 -18.57
N ALA A 9 -3.88 -5.97 -19.62
CA ALA A 9 -2.86 -6.37 -20.57
C ALA A 9 -1.47 -6.17 -19.98
N VAL A 10 -0.64 -7.22 -20.00
CA VAL A 10 0.75 -7.19 -19.52
C VAL A 10 1.71 -7.35 -20.69
N GLY A 11 2.67 -6.44 -20.80
CA GLY A 11 3.64 -6.41 -21.89
C GLY A 11 4.43 -5.10 -21.94
N GLY A 12 4.59 -4.51 -23.12
CA GLY A 12 5.46 -3.36 -23.36
C GLY A 12 5.06 -2.04 -22.69
N ALA A 13 3.79 -1.86 -22.30
CA ALA A 13 3.35 -0.64 -21.59
C ALA A 13 3.54 -0.76 -20.07
N PRO A 14 3.86 0.35 -19.38
CA PRO A 14 3.90 0.36 -17.92
C PRO A 14 2.51 0.10 -17.31
N LEU A 15 2.47 -0.54 -16.14
CA LEU A 15 1.25 -0.68 -15.35
C LEU A 15 1.02 0.57 -14.51
N THR A 16 -0.25 0.89 -14.26
CA THR A 16 -0.63 1.90 -13.27
C THR A 16 -0.85 1.26 -11.89
N PRO A 17 -0.73 2.02 -10.78
CA PRO A 17 -1.08 1.51 -9.44
C PRO A 17 -2.50 0.93 -9.38
N ALA A 18 -3.47 1.55 -10.04
CA ALA A 18 -4.85 1.05 -10.09
C ALA A 18 -4.97 -0.32 -10.79
N GLN A 19 -4.20 -0.56 -11.87
CA GLN A 19 -4.15 -1.87 -12.53
C GLN A 19 -3.49 -2.93 -11.63
N VAL A 20 -2.46 -2.55 -10.87
CA VAL A 20 -1.85 -3.46 -9.88
C VAL A 20 -2.89 -3.88 -8.84
N LEU A 21 -3.66 -2.93 -8.29
CA LEU A 21 -4.70 -3.24 -7.32
C LEU A 21 -5.82 -4.09 -7.89
N SER A 22 -6.28 -3.79 -9.12
CA SER A 22 -7.36 -4.56 -9.75
C SER A 22 -7.01 -6.05 -9.91
N VAL A 23 -5.76 -6.39 -10.24
CA VAL A 23 -5.31 -7.79 -10.27
C VAL A 23 -5.09 -8.35 -8.87
N ALA A 24 -4.51 -7.57 -7.97
CA ALA A 24 -4.13 -8.03 -6.64
C ALA A 24 -5.33 -8.25 -5.71
N ARG A 25 -6.27 -7.30 -5.67
CA ARG A 25 -7.45 -7.28 -4.79
C ARG A 25 -8.70 -7.83 -5.46
N ASP A 26 -8.97 -7.37 -6.69
CA ASP A 26 -10.26 -7.63 -7.34
C ASP A 26 -10.20 -8.85 -8.26
N GLY A 27 -9.01 -9.43 -8.47
CA GLY A 27 -8.82 -10.62 -9.30
C GLY A 27 -8.99 -10.37 -10.80
N ALA A 28 -8.73 -9.15 -11.29
CA ALA A 28 -8.78 -8.83 -12.70
C ALA A 28 -7.94 -9.80 -13.53
N HIS A 29 -8.45 -10.20 -14.68
CA HIS A 29 -7.82 -11.21 -15.53
C HIS A 29 -6.60 -10.62 -16.25
N VAL A 30 -5.48 -11.34 -16.23
CA VAL A 30 -4.23 -10.95 -16.91
C VAL A 30 -4.19 -11.52 -18.32
N VAL A 31 -3.86 -10.68 -19.30
CA VAL A 31 -3.78 -11.05 -20.71
C VAL A 31 -2.40 -10.72 -21.29
N LEU A 32 -1.83 -11.67 -22.03
CA LEU A 32 -0.57 -11.50 -22.77
C LEU A 32 -0.86 -11.38 -24.25
N SER A 33 -0.32 -10.35 -24.92
CA SER A 33 -0.47 -10.19 -26.36
C SER A 33 0.49 -11.09 -27.14
N GLU A 34 0.22 -11.29 -28.44
CA GLU A 34 1.16 -12.01 -29.30
C GLU A 34 2.47 -11.23 -29.51
N GLU A 35 2.42 -9.90 -29.45
CA GLU A 35 3.62 -9.06 -29.47
C GLU A 35 4.48 -9.29 -28.25
N THR A 36 3.88 -9.39 -27.08
CA THR A 36 4.56 -9.77 -25.82
C THR A 36 5.26 -11.13 -25.96
N ARG A 37 4.56 -12.14 -26.50
CA ARG A 37 5.15 -13.47 -26.73
C ARG A 37 6.33 -13.42 -27.71
N LYS A 38 6.25 -12.59 -28.75
CA LYS A 38 7.35 -12.40 -29.69
C LYS A 38 8.57 -11.74 -29.05
N ALA A 39 8.35 -10.72 -28.21
CA ALA A 39 9.43 -10.06 -27.47
C ALA A 39 10.13 -11.06 -26.52
N VAL A 40 9.38 -11.86 -25.78
CA VAL A 40 9.91 -12.89 -24.89
C VAL A 40 10.71 -13.95 -25.67
N ARG A 41 10.19 -14.47 -26.80
CA ARG A 41 10.92 -15.40 -27.68
C ARG A 41 12.24 -14.81 -28.16
N HIS A 42 12.23 -13.55 -28.59
CA HIS A 42 13.44 -12.89 -29.04
C HIS A 42 14.52 -12.78 -27.95
N GLY A 43 14.13 -12.34 -26.73
CA GLY A 43 15.05 -12.30 -25.60
C GLY A 43 15.59 -13.68 -25.22
N ARG A 44 14.75 -14.73 -25.32
CA ARG A 44 15.18 -16.11 -25.07
C ARG A 44 16.23 -16.59 -26.07
N GLU A 45 16.05 -16.31 -27.37
CA GLU A 45 17.01 -16.67 -28.40
C GLU A 45 18.42 -16.10 -28.12
N GLN A 46 18.51 -14.88 -27.58
CA GLN A 46 19.79 -14.27 -27.20
C GLN A 46 20.46 -15.02 -26.04
N VAL A 47 19.71 -15.38 -24.99
CA VAL A 47 20.24 -16.15 -23.86
C VAL A 47 20.69 -17.54 -24.31
N GLU A 48 19.96 -18.21 -25.19
CA GLU A 48 20.34 -19.52 -25.72
C GLU A 48 21.60 -19.46 -26.59
N ALA A 49 21.75 -18.40 -27.39
CA ALA A 49 22.97 -18.19 -28.18
C ALA A 49 24.18 -18.05 -27.26
N LEU A 50 24.07 -17.27 -26.17
CA LEU A 50 25.12 -17.14 -25.15
C LEU A 50 25.37 -18.45 -24.40
N ALA A 51 24.33 -19.21 -24.08
CA ALA A 51 24.47 -20.47 -23.39
C ALA A 51 25.25 -21.53 -24.21
N ARG A 52 25.21 -21.42 -25.55
CA ARG A 52 25.99 -22.26 -26.48
C ARG A 52 27.42 -21.76 -26.69
N GLY A 53 27.69 -20.49 -26.36
CA GLY A 53 29.01 -19.88 -26.51
C GLY A 53 30.04 -20.37 -25.49
N GLU A 54 31.34 -20.16 -25.80
CA GLU A 54 32.46 -20.53 -24.94
C GLU A 54 32.77 -19.47 -23.86
N VAL A 55 32.32 -18.23 -24.05
CA VAL A 55 32.59 -17.12 -23.12
C VAL A 55 31.67 -17.25 -21.90
N PRO A 56 32.21 -17.25 -20.68
CA PRO A 56 31.40 -17.29 -19.47
C PRO A 56 30.46 -16.09 -19.37
N ALA A 57 29.15 -16.33 -19.19
CA ALA A 57 28.15 -15.31 -18.96
C ALA A 57 27.49 -15.50 -17.60
N TYR A 58 27.44 -14.41 -16.80
CA TYR A 58 26.89 -14.43 -15.44
C TYR A 58 25.43 -14.95 -15.46
N GLY A 59 25.14 -15.88 -14.56
CA GLY A 59 23.81 -16.46 -14.42
C GLY A 59 23.33 -17.36 -15.55
N VAL A 60 24.09 -17.45 -16.65
CA VAL A 60 23.83 -18.32 -17.81
C VAL A 60 24.74 -19.56 -17.78
N SER A 61 26.03 -19.36 -17.64
CA SER A 61 27.04 -20.42 -17.63
C SER A 61 27.96 -20.38 -16.39
N THR A 62 27.69 -19.51 -15.41
CA THR A 62 28.40 -19.42 -14.14
C THR A 62 27.48 -19.60 -12.95
N GLY A 63 28.06 -19.76 -11.74
CA GLY A 63 27.32 -19.64 -10.48
C GLY A 63 26.87 -18.21 -10.21
N PHE A 64 26.30 -17.97 -9.03
CA PHE A 64 25.65 -16.71 -8.64
C PHE A 64 26.37 -16.04 -7.45
N GLY A 65 26.22 -14.71 -7.30
CA GLY A 65 26.77 -13.95 -6.19
C GLY A 65 28.28 -14.20 -6.03
N ALA A 66 28.73 -14.54 -4.83
CA ALA A 66 30.14 -14.87 -4.56
C ALA A 66 30.66 -16.09 -5.34
N LEU A 67 29.78 -16.91 -5.94
CA LEU A 67 30.14 -18.07 -6.76
C LEU A 67 30.19 -17.78 -8.27
N ALA A 68 30.09 -16.53 -8.69
CA ALA A 68 30.04 -16.10 -10.09
C ALA A 68 31.29 -16.49 -10.90
N THR A 69 32.40 -16.75 -10.25
CA THR A 69 33.66 -17.18 -10.90
C THR A 69 33.70 -18.67 -11.28
N ARG A 70 32.71 -19.46 -10.84
CA ARG A 70 32.65 -20.91 -11.13
C ARG A 70 31.91 -21.17 -12.41
N HIS A 71 32.60 -21.73 -13.42
CA HIS A 71 31.97 -22.20 -14.65
C HIS A 71 31.14 -23.47 -14.40
N ILE A 72 29.95 -23.54 -14.99
CA ILE A 72 28.98 -24.65 -14.85
C ILE A 72 28.87 -25.39 -16.17
N ALA A 73 29.12 -26.71 -16.17
CA ALA A 73 28.99 -27.56 -17.33
C ALA A 73 27.55 -27.56 -17.88
N PRO A 74 27.35 -27.64 -19.20
CA PRO A 74 26.03 -27.51 -19.83
C PRO A 74 24.95 -28.44 -19.26
N ASP A 75 25.31 -29.68 -18.96
CA ASP A 75 24.42 -30.71 -18.39
C ASP A 75 23.97 -30.41 -16.96
N LEU A 76 24.66 -29.53 -16.24
CA LEU A 76 24.34 -29.13 -14.88
C LEU A 76 23.54 -27.82 -14.78
N ARG A 77 23.36 -27.07 -15.88
CA ARG A 77 22.74 -25.73 -15.86
C ARG A 77 21.27 -25.75 -15.44
N ALA A 78 20.48 -26.70 -15.93
CA ALA A 78 19.09 -26.86 -15.51
C ALA A 78 18.98 -27.22 -14.01
N ARG A 79 19.90 -28.09 -13.53
CA ARG A 79 19.99 -28.40 -12.10
C ARG A 79 20.38 -27.16 -11.28
N LEU A 80 21.29 -26.33 -11.78
CA LEU A 80 21.69 -25.07 -11.13
C LEU A 80 20.48 -24.15 -10.91
N GLN A 81 19.63 -23.93 -11.92
CA GLN A 81 18.45 -23.07 -11.82
C GLN A 81 17.46 -23.59 -10.75
N ARG A 82 17.14 -24.88 -10.78
CA ARG A 82 16.29 -25.50 -9.74
C ARG A 82 16.90 -25.41 -8.35
N SER A 83 18.19 -25.63 -8.20
CA SER A 83 18.89 -25.57 -6.93
C SER A 83 18.91 -24.13 -6.38
N LEU A 84 19.04 -23.12 -7.26
CA LEU A 84 18.93 -21.71 -6.90
C LEU A 84 17.58 -21.43 -6.24
N ILE A 85 16.48 -21.75 -6.92
CA ILE A 85 15.13 -21.50 -6.41
C ILE A 85 14.90 -22.20 -5.07
N ARG A 86 15.21 -23.50 -4.98
CA ARG A 86 15.04 -24.27 -3.74
C ARG A 86 15.85 -23.72 -2.56
N SER A 87 17.07 -23.26 -2.79
CA SER A 87 17.93 -22.71 -1.73
C SER A 87 17.56 -21.28 -1.32
N HIS A 88 16.93 -20.51 -2.22
CA HIS A 88 16.52 -19.13 -1.97
C HIS A 88 15.08 -19.01 -1.44
N ALA A 89 14.26 -20.04 -1.59
CA ALA A 89 12.94 -20.13 -0.95
C ALA A 89 13.08 -20.43 0.55
N ALA A 90 13.74 -19.54 1.27
CA ALA A 90 14.15 -19.67 2.67
C ALA A 90 13.46 -18.64 3.58
N GLY A 91 12.29 -18.17 3.18
CA GLY A 91 11.49 -17.22 3.97
C GLY A 91 10.98 -17.84 5.27
N ALA A 92 10.79 -17.02 6.30
CA ALA A 92 10.29 -17.40 7.61
C ALA A 92 9.31 -16.38 8.18
N GLY A 93 8.63 -16.72 9.28
CA GLY A 93 7.64 -15.87 9.93
C GLY A 93 6.21 -16.04 9.39
N PRO A 94 5.31 -15.09 9.68
CA PRO A 94 3.94 -15.11 9.20
C PRO A 94 3.84 -15.14 7.68
N GLU A 95 2.71 -15.65 7.17
CA GLU A 95 2.37 -15.52 5.75
C GLU A 95 2.14 -14.04 5.40
N VAL A 96 2.61 -13.65 4.22
CA VAL A 96 2.34 -12.34 3.62
C VAL A 96 0.94 -12.34 3.01
N GLU A 97 0.26 -11.22 3.07
CA GLU A 97 -1.12 -11.08 2.60
C GLU A 97 -1.25 -11.44 1.11
N ARG A 98 -2.34 -12.11 0.77
CA ARG A 98 -2.64 -12.57 -0.59
C ARG A 98 -2.49 -11.45 -1.64
N GLU A 99 -3.01 -10.26 -1.36
CA GLU A 99 -2.94 -9.12 -2.28
C GLU A 99 -1.48 -8.71 -2.56
N VAL A 100 -0.61 -8.75 -1.56
CA VAL A 100 0.82 -8.41 -1.72
C VAL A 100 1.53 -9.44 -2.61
N VAL A 101 1.29 -10.73 -2.37
CA VAL A 101 1.89 -11.79 -3.19
C VAL A 101 1.39 -11.73 -4.63
N ARG A 102 0.11 -11.45 -4.85
CA ARG A 102 -0.45 -11.30 -6.21
C ARG A 102 0.11 -10.07 -6.93
N ALA A 103 0.33 -8.95 -6.23
CA ALA A 103 1.00 -7.77 -6.80
C ALA A 103 2.45 -8.09 -7.17
N LEU A 104 3.19 -8.77 -6.29
CA LEU A 104 4.55 -9.25 -6.55
C LEU A 104 4.59 -10.15 -7.81
N MET A 105 3.68 -11.11 -7.93
CA MET A 105 3.55 -11.99 -9.11
C MET A 105 3.29 -11.19 -10.40
N LEU A 106 2.37 -10.22 -10.35
CA LEU A 106 2.02 -9.38 -11.50
C LEU A 106 3.20 -8.53 -11.96
N LEU A 107 3.92 -7.91 -11.02
CA LEU A 107 5.05 -7.05 -11.34
C LEU A 107 6.24 -7.86 -11.86
N ARG A 108 6.50 -9.05 -11.30
CA ARG A 108 7.47 -9.98 -11.90
C ARG A 108 7.06 -10.39 -13.30
N LEU A 109 5.79 -10.74 -13.50
CA LEU A 109 5.25 -11.07 -14.82
C LEU A 109 5.47 -9.94 -15.83
N ARG A 110 5.21 -8.69 -15.44
CA ARG A 110 5.43 -7.52 -16.30
C ARG A 110 6.88 -7.40 -16.73
N THR A 111 7.82 -7.59 -15.80
CA THR A 111 9.25 -7.56 -16.11
C THR A 111 9.64 -8.71 -17.04
N LEU A 112 9.19 -9.92 -16.79
CA LEU A 112 9.46 -11.07 -17.66
C LEU A 112 8.87 -10.89 -19.05
N ALA A 113 7.70 -10.30 -19.15
CA ALA A 113 6.97 -10.03 -20.39
C ALA A 113 7.60 -8.91 -21.25
N SER A 114 8.60 -8.17 -20.75
CA SER A 114 9.31 -7.15 -21.51
C SER A 114 10.16 -7.73 -22.66
N GLY A 115 10.58 -8.99 -22.54
CA GLY A 115 11.54 -9.62 -23.44
C GLY A 115 13.01 -9.43 -23.05
N ASN A 116 13.32 -8.55 -22.07
CA ASN A 116 14.69 -8.24 -21.65
C ASN A 116 15.27 -9.22 -20.61
N THR A 117 14.54 -10.27 -20.23
CA THR A 117 14.98 -11.23 -19.20
C THR A 117 15.47 -12.56 -19.74
N GLY A 118 15.08 -12.90 -20.97
CA GLY A 118 15.49 -14.14 -21.65
C GLY A 118 14.87 -15.42 -21.09
N VAL A 119 13.68 -15.34 -20.48
CA VAL A 119 12.89 -16.51 -20.06
C VAL A 119 12.13 -17.14 -21.22
N GLU A 120 11.65 -18.35 -21.03
CA GLU A 120 10.74 -19.03 -21.99
C GLU A 120 9.34 -18.40 -21.98
N VAL A 121 8.64 -18.50 -23.10
CA VAL A 121 7.23 -18.09 -23.18
C VAL A 121 6.37 -18.88 -22.21
N ALA A 122 6.63 -20.17 -22.05
CA ALA A 122 5.94 -21.04 -21.12
C ALA A 122 6.00 -20.52 -19.67
N THR A 123 7.14 -19.99 -19.23
CA THR A 123 7.31 -19.42 -17.89
C THR A 123 6.41 -18.21 -17.66
N VAL A 124 6.32 -17.30 -18.64
CA VAL A 124 5.45 -16.12 -18.60
C VAL A 124 3.97 -16.53 -18.61
N GLU A 125 3.60 -17.50 -19.45
CA GLU A 125 2.23 -18.00 -19.56
C GLU A 125 1.79 -18.74 -18.29
N THR A 126 2.66 -19.56 -17.70
CA THR A 126 2.36 -20.25 -16.43
C THR A 126 2.16 -19.25 -15.30
N LEU A 127 3.00 -18.21 -15.18
CA LEU A 127 2.82 -17.18 -14.14
C LEU A 127 1.50 -16.41 -14.31
N ALA A 128 1.13 -16.06 -15.55
CA ALA A 128 -0.17 -15.47 -15.88
C ALA A 128 -1.33 -16.44 -15.53
N ALA A 129 -1.18 -17.72 -15.83
CA ALA A 129 -2.18 -18.76 -15.52
C ALA A 129 -2.40 -18.91 -14.01
N LEU A 130 -1.35 -18.90 -13.17
CA LEU A 130 -1.49 -18.92 -11.71
C LEU A 130 -2.28 -17.70 -11.21
N LEU A 131 -1.96 -16.49 -11.69
CA LEU A 131 -2.72 -15.29 -11.34
C LEU A 131 -4.20 -15.42 -11.71
N ASN A 132 -4.49 -15.92 -12.92
CA ASN A 132 -5.84 -16.05 -13.44
C ASN A 132 -6.63 -17.18 -12.74
N ALA A 133 -5.97 -18.25 -12.35
CA ALA A 133 -6.55 -19.33 -11.54
C ALA A 133 -6.68 -18.97 -10.06
N GLN A 134 -6.29 -17.75 -9.66
CA GLN A 134 -6.30 -17.28 -8.27
C GLN A 134 -5.42 -18.13 -7.31
N ILE A 135 -4.45 -18.88 -7.85
CA ILE A 135 -3.47 -19.62 -7.08
C ILE A 135 -2.40 -18.67 -6.57
N THR A 136 -2.24 -18.61 -5.25
CA THR A 136 -1.32 -17.67 -4.58
C THR A 136 -0.27 -18.46 -3.79
N PRO A 137 1.01 -18.40 -4.17
CA PRO A 137 2.09 -19.03 -3.41
C PRO A 137 2.17 -18.53 -1.97
N VAL A 138 2.50 -19.42 -1.04
CA VAL A 138 2.78 -19.05 0.35
C VAL A 138 4.14 -18.38 0.40
N VAL A 139 4.14 -17.10 0.75
CA VAL A 139 5.33 -16.26 0.93
C VAL A 139 5.40 -15.84 2.39
N HIS A 140 6.59 -15.81 2.96
CA HIS A 140 6.82 -15.44 4.36
C HIS A 140 7.37 -14.04 4.52
N GLU A 141 7.11 -13.43 5.68
CA GLU A 141 7.45 -12.04 5.96
C GLU A 141 8.94 -11.73 5.95
N TYR A 142 9.78 -12.66 6.45
CA TYR A 142 11.23 -12.47 6.53
C TYR A 142 11.94 -13.25 5.43
N GLY A 143 12.92 -12.61 4.76
CA GLY A 143 13.74 -13.25 3.73
C GLY A 143 14.23 -12.30 2.63
N SER A 144 13.72 -11.05 2.56
CA SER A 144 14.23 -10.03 1.65
C SER A 144 14.97 -8.93 2.41
N LEU A 145 16.16 -8.57 1.92
CA LEU A 145 16.94 -7.39 2.34
C LEU A 145 16.81 -6.25 1.32
N GLY A 146 16.13 -6.47 0.19
CA GLY A 146 15.98 -5.50 -0.88
C GLY A 146 17.29 -5.16 -1.60
N CYS A 147 18.28 -6.06 -1.59
CA CYS A 147 19.60 -5.89 -2.23
C CYS A 147 19.55 -6.29 -3.71
N SER A 148 19.45 -7.59 -4.00
CA SER A 148 19.18 -8.11 -5.36
C SER A 148 17.69 -8.21 -5.64
N GLY A 149 16.92 -7.31 -5.05
CA GLY A 149 15.45 -7.36 -5.00
C GLY A 149 14.92 -8.26 -3.89
N ASP A 150 13.72 -8.78 -4.10
CA ASP A 150 12.95 -9.57 -3.13
C ASP A 150 13.20 -11.07 -3.32
N LEU A 151 14.47 -11.53 -3.15
CA LEU A 151 14.94 -12.87 -3.52
C LEU A 151 14.10 -14.01 -2.93
N ALA A 152 13.95 -14.09 -1.61
CA ALA A 152 13.21 -15.20 -0.99
C ALA A 152 11.71 -15.15 -1.32
N PRO A 153 11.00 -14.00 -1.25
CA PRO A 153 9.62 -13.88 -1.69
C PRO A 153 9.39 -14.38 -3.12
N LEU A 154 10.21 -13.91 -4.07
CA LEU A 154 10.12 -14.34 -5.47
C LEU A 154 10.49 -15.81 -5.65
N SER A 155 11.41 -16.35 -4.84
CA SER A 155 11.77 -17.77 -4.90
C SER A 155 10.62 -18.68 -4.47
N HIS A 156 9.80 -18.29 -3.51
CA HIS A 156 8.56 -19.03 -3.16
C HIS A 156 7.56 -19.02 -4.32
N VAL A 157 7.46 -17.90 -5.07
CA VAL A 157 6.64 -17.85 -6.31
C VAL A 157 7.22 -18.79 -7.37
N ALA A 158 8.54 -18.74 -7.58
CA ALA A 158 9.21 -19.60 -8.55
C ALA A 158 9.10 -21.10 -8.21
N LEU A 159 9.10 -21.47 -6.92
CA LEU A 159 8.81 -22.85 -6.49
C LEU A 159 7.43 -23.30 -6.97
N ALA A 160 6.41 -22.48 -6.77
CA ALA A 160 5.05 -22.81 -7.19
C ALA A 160 4.94 -22.98 -8.71
N LEU A 161 5.67 -22.15 -9.49
CA LEU A 161 5.76 -22.33 -10.96
C LEU A 161 6.36 -23.68 -11.35
N MET A 162 7.27 -24.24 -10.55
CA MET A 162 7.88 -25.55 -10.74
C MET A 162 7.01 -26.71 -10.22
N GLY A 163 5.82 -26.43 -9.66
CA GLY A 163 4.96 -27.43 -9.00
C GLY A 163 5.45 -27.82 -7.60
N GLU A 164 6.31 -27.02 -6.98
CA GLU A 164 6.86 -27.31 -5.64
C GLU A 164 6.36 -26.27 -4.61
N GLY A 165 6.45 -26.62 -3.31
CA GLY A 165 6.05 -25.74 -2.22
C GLY A 165 4.55 -25.71 -1.98
N ARG A 166 4.10 -24.69 -1.24
CA ARG A 166 2.70 -24.54 -0.80
C ARG A 166 2.05 -23.33 -1.45
N VAL A 167 0.77 -23.45 -1.74
CA VAL A 167 -0.06 -22.39 -2.31
C VAL A 167 -1.40 -22.30 -1.60
N ARG A 168 -2.07 -21.16 -1.71
CA ARG A 168 -3.50 -21.03 -1.42
C ARG A 168 -4.26 -20.95 -2.73
N ASP A 169 -5.33 -21.73 -2.83
CA ASP A 169 -6.22 -21.70 -3.98
C ASP A 169 -7.18 -20.49 -3.97
N ALA A 170 -8.14 -20.47 -4.88
CA ALA A 170 -9.13 -19.40 -5.00
C ALA A 170 -9.98 -19.21 -3.73
N ASP A 171 -10.24 -20.29 -2.99
CA ASP A 171 -11.03 -20.29 -1.76
C ASP A 171 -10.17 -19.99 -0.52
N GLY A 172 -8.85 -19.87 -0.69
CA GLY A 172 -7.88 -19.63 0.38
C GLY A 172 -7.40 -20.90 1.08
N GLU A 173 -7.78 -22.08 0.59
CA GLU A 173 -7.37 -23.35 1.15
C GLU A 173 -5.90 -23.65 0.83
N LEU A 174 -5.19 -24.19 1.81
CA LEU A 174 -3.76 -24.50 1.71
C LEU A 174 -3.54 -25.86 1.02
N LYS A 175 -2.84 -25.86 -0.12
CA LYS A 175 -2.54 -27.04 -0.94
C LYS A 175 -1.06 -27.16 -1.28
N ASP A 176 -0.64 -28.34 -1.74
CA ASP A 176 0.63 -28.48 -2.45
C ASP A 176 0.52 -27.86 -3.84
N ALA A 177 1.60 -27.22 -4.32
CA ALA A 177 1.59 -26.52 -5.59
C ALA A 177 1.27 -27.46 -6.77
N GLU A 178 1.84 -28.67 -6.79
CA GLU A 178 1.58 -29.69 -7.81
C GLU A 178 0.08 -30.02 -7.94
N GLU A 179 -0.60 -30.24 -6.80
CA GLU A 179 -2.03 -30.52 -6.74
C GLU A 179 -2.86 -29.35 -7.29
N ALA A 180 -2.58 -28.13 -6.81
CA ALA A 180 -3.33 -26.94 -7.23
C ALA A 180 -3.14 -26.60 -8.73
N LEU A 181 -1.92 -26.79 -9.26
CA LEU A 181 -1.67 -26.62 -10.69
C LEU A 181 -2.41 -27.65 -11.52
N ALA A 182 -2.38 -28.93 -11.10
CA ALA A 182 -3.07 -30.01 -11.80
C ALA A 182 -4.59 -29.77 -11.85
N GLU A 183 -5.21 -29.37 -10.73
CA GLU A 183 -6.63 -29.00 -10.67
C GLU A 183 -6.99 -27.85 -11.60
N ALA A 184 -6.10 -26.85 -11.73
CA ALA A 184 -6.28 -25.70 -12.61
C ALA A 184 -5.93 -26.00 -14.08
N GLY A 185 -5.41 -27.17 -14.40
CA GLY A 185 -4.95 -27.54 -15.75
C GLY A 185 -3.69 -26.77 -16.17
N VAL A 186 -2.91 -26.27 -15.23
CA VAL A 186 -1.66 -25.53 -15.46
C VAL A 186 -0.47 -26.50 -15.38
N GLN A 187 0.40 -26.47 -16.39
CA GLN A 187 1.61 -27.31 -16.39
C GLN A 187 2.74 -26.63 -15.63
N PRO A 188 3.45 -27.32 -14.72
CA PRO A 188 4.67 -26.82 -14.12
C PRO A 188 5.74 -26.51 -15.17
N VAL A 189 6.60 -25.53 -14.89
CA VAL A 189 7.70 -25.16 -15.79
C VAL A 189 8.99 -25.92 -15.45
N GLU A 190 9.72 -26.30 -16.48
CA GLU A 190 11.11 -26.74 -16.37
C GLU A 190 12.03 -25.56 -16.67
N LEU A 191 12.86 -25.17 -15.70
CA LEU A 191 13.71 -24.00 -15.83
C LEU A 191 14.94 -24.25 -16.70
N GLY A 192 15.05 -23.49 -17.78
CA GLY A 192 16.22 -23.41 -18.64
C GLY A 192 17.32 -22.47 -18.09
N ALA A 193 18.38 -22.28 -18.86
CA ALA A 193 19.48 -21.38 -18.49
C ALA A 193 18.96 -19.96 -18.18
N LYS A 194 19.44 -19.35 -17.11
CA LYS A 194 19.09 -18.00 -16.59
C LYS A 194 17.69 -17.86 -15.98
N GLU A 195 16.74 -18.76 -16.25
CA GLU A 195 15.35 -18.56 -15.83
C GLU A 195 15.15 -18.48 -14.33
N GLY A 196 15.85 -19.33 -13.57
CA GLY A 196 15.78 -19.27 -12.11
C GLY A 196 16.20 -17.90 -11.57
N LEU A 197 17.28 -17.33 -12.10
CA LEU A 197 17.74 -16.00 -11.70
C LEU A 197 16.75 -14.90 -12.13
N ALA A 198 16.25 -14.96 -13.37
CA ALA A 198 15.27 -14.00 -13.89
C ALA A 198 13.95 -14.00 -13.10
N LEU A 199 13.55 -15.13 -12.52
CA LEU A 199 12.35 -15.23 -11.70
C LEU A 199 12.47 -14.55 -10.34
N ILE A 200 13.69 -14.34 -9.80
CA ILE A 200 13.87 -13.91 -8.41
C ILE A 200 14.57 -12.55 -8.25
N ASN A 201 15.09 -11.97 -9.32
CA ASN A 201 15.97 -10.81 -9.26
C ASN A 201 15.22 -9.51 -9.58
N GLY A 202 14.45 -8.98 -8.63
CA GLY A 202 13.69 -7.75 -8.79
C GLY A 202 13.03 -7.24 -7.52
N THR A 203 12.58 -5.99 -7.56
CA THR A 203 11.99 -5.23 -6.44
C THR A 203 10.45 -5.30 -6.39
N ASP A 204 9.89 -6.35 -6.93
CA ASP A 204 8.47 -6.45 -7.29
C ASP A 204 7.53 -6.43 -6.07
N GLY A 205 7.93 -7.04 -4.97
CA GLY A 205 7.11 -7.09 -3.76
C GLY A 205 7.07 -5.75 -3.03
N MET A 206 8.22 -5.10 -2.86
CA MET A 206 8.27 -3.77 -2.24
C MET A 206 7.57 -2.72 -3.10
N LEU A 207 7.66 -2.81 -4.43
CA LEU A 207 6.94 -1.94 -5.36
C LEU A 207 5.43 -2.20 -5.32
N GLY A 208 4.99 -3.45 -5.25
CA GLY A 208 3.59 -3.83 -5.08
C GLY A 208 2.98 -3.21 -3.84
N MET A 209 3.68 -3.32 -2.70
CA MET A 209 3.26 -2.70 -1.44
C MET A 209 3.26 -1.16 -1.51
N LEU A 210 4.20 -0.54 -2.24
CA LEU A 210 4.20 0.91 -2.47
C LEU A 210 2.97 1.34 -3.29
N ALA A 211 2.66 0.65 -4.37
CA ALA A 211 1.48 0.95 -5.19
C ALA A 211 0.18 0.87 -4.38
N MET A 212 0.03 -0.17 -3.56
CA MET A 212 -1.11 -0.32 -2.65
C MET A 212 -1.17 0.82 -1.64
N ALA A 213 -0.06 1.11 -0.96
CA ALA A 213 -0.01 2.18 0.04
C ALA A 213 -0.35 3.55 -0.55
N CYS A 214 0.10 3.86 -1.78
CA CYS A 214 -0.23 5.10 -2.46
C CYS A 214 -1.74 5.24 -2.68
N MET A 215 -2.40 4.21 -3.21
CA MET A 215 -3.84 4.23 -3.47
C MET A 215 -4.68 4.30 -2.18
N ASP A 216 -4.26 3.56 -1.15
CA ASP A 216 -4.93 3.61 0.15
C ASP A 216 -4.77 4.99 0.81
N LEU A 217 -3.58 5.61 0.72
CA LEU A 217 -3.32 6.93 1.28
C LEU A 217 -4.04 8.05 0.54
N GLU A 218 -4.23 7.98 -0.78
CA GLU A 218 -5.09 8.93 -1.51
C GLU A 218 -6.49 8.99 -0.89
N ARG A 219 -7.10 7.82 -0.62
CA ARG A 219 -8.40 7.72 0.04
C ARG A 219 -8.35 8.20 1.49
N LEU A 220 -7.37 7.74 2.27
CA LEU A 220 -7.26 8.07 3.70
C LEU A 220 -6.99 9.55 3.96
N LEU A 221 -6.29 10.25 3.07
CA LEU A 221 -6.08 11.70 3.19
C LEU A 221 -7.36 12.50 2.91
N LYS A 222 -8.25 12.00 2.03
CA LYS A 222 -9.62 12.56 1.91
C LYS A 222 -10.41 12.33 3.20
N VAL A 223 -10.35 11.13 3.77
CA VAL A 223 -11.01 10.83 5.07
C VAL A 223 -10.45 11.71 6.18
N ALA A 224 -9.14 11.97 6.22
CA ALA A 224 -8.52 12.87 7.20
C ALA A 224 -9.05 14.32 7.12
N ASP A 225 -9.31 14.83 5.91
CA ASP A 225 -9.96 16.14 5.72
C ASP A 225 -11.43 16.09 6.17
N ILE A 226 -12.16 15.00 5.87
CA ILE A 226 -13.56 14.81 6.29
C ILE A 226 -13.66 14.79 7.81
N THR A 227 -12.84 13.97 8.48
CA THR A 227 -12.86 13.86 9.96
C THR A 227 -12.44 15.16 10.62
N ALA A 228 -11.47 15.87 10.04
CA ALA A 228 -11.06 17.20 10.51
C ALA A 228 -12.22 18.21 10.40
N ALA A 229 -12.96 18.23 9.29
CA ALA A 229 -14.12 19.11 9.12
C ALA A 229 -15.22 18.81 10.15
N MET A 230 -15.56 17.53 10.36
CA MET A 230 -16.53 17.12 11.38
C MET A 230 -16.05 17.49 12.79
N SER A 231 -14.76 17.38 13.08
CA SER A 231 -14.17 17.81 14.35
C SER A 231 -14.19 19.34 14.52
N VAL A 232 -14.01 20.11 13.43
CA VAL A 232 -14.15 21.57 13.44
C VAL A 232 -15.58 21.96 13.82
N GLU A 233 -16.61 21.38 13.20
CA GLU A 233 -18.01 21.60 13.58
C GLU A 233 -18.28 21.19 15.02
N ALA A 234 -17.92 19.98 15.41
CA ALA A 234 -18.15 19.44 16.74
C ALA A 234 -17.56 20.32 17.85
N LEU A 235 -16.41 20.93 17.58
CA LEU A 235 -15.69 21.83 18.51
C LEU A 235 -16.03 23.31 18.33
N LEU A 236 -17.05 23.65 17.55
CA LEU A 236 -17.43 25.03 17.19
C LEU A 236 -16.22 25.82 16.65
N GLY A 237 -15.40 25.22 15.77
CA GLY A 237 -14.24 25.84 15.17
C GLY A 237 -14.61 26.77 14.01
N THR A 238 -13.63 27.57 13.55
CA THR A 238 -13.83 28.50 12.43
C THR A 238 -13.34 27.92 11.10
N ASP A 239 -14.07 28.22 10.02
CA ASP A 239 -13.69 27.90 8.65
C ASP A 239 -12.81 28.95 7.98
N ARG A 240 -12.65 30.16 8.59
CA ARG A 240 -11.90 31.28 8.02
C ARG A 240 -10.44 30.99 7.74
N VAL A 241 -9.83 30.12 8.55
CA VAL A 241 -8.40 29.74 8.41
C VAL A 241 -8.14 28.90 7.16
N PHE A 242 -9.19 28.36 6.54
CA PHE A 242 -9.11 27.55 5.31
C PHE A 242 -9.32 28.39 4.04
N ALA A 243 -9.49 29.73 4.16
CA ALA A 243 -9.72 30.63 3.05
C ALA A 243 -8.59 30.53 1.99
N GLU A 244 -8.97 30.62 0.71
CA GLU A 244 -8.06 30.43 -0.42
C GLU A 244 -6.92 31.45 -0.45
N GLU A 245 -7.20 32.69 -0.14
CA GLU A 245 -6.21 33.79 -0.09
C GLU A 245 -5.10 33.52 0.94
N LEU A 246 -5.39 32.79 2.04
CA LEU A 246 -4.38 32.39 3.02
C LEU A 246 -3.49 31.29 2.46
N GLN A 247 -4.06 30.32 1.71
CA GLN A 247 -3.29 29.23 1.12
C GLN A 247 -2.36 29.72 0.02
N ARG A 248 -2.78 30.72 -0.76
CA ARG A 248 -1.93 31.34 -1.80
C ARG A 248 -0.65 31.99 -1.26
N LEU A 249 -0.64 32.40 0.01
CA LEU A 249 0.56 32.95 0.66
C LEU A 249 1.63 31.89 0.93
N ARG A 250 1.25 30.61 0.93
CA ARG A 250 2.15 29.46 1.11
C ARG A 250 1.80 28.38 0.08
N PRO A 251 2.31 28.47 -1.15
CA PRO A 251 1.79 27.75 -2.32
C PRO A 251 2.23 26.28 -2.39
N HIS A 252 1.89 25.49 -1.39
CA HIS A 252 2.01 24.02 -1.41
C HIS A 252 0.72 23.43 -2.00
N PRO A 253 0.78 22.64 -3.09
CA PRO A 253 -0.40 22.07 -3.73
C PRO A 253 -1.26 21.22 -2.79
N GLY A 254 -0.63 20.34 -2.00
CA GLY A 254 -1.34 19.48 -1.06
C GLY A 254 -2.06 20.28 0.04
N GLN A 255 -1.43 21.37 0.55
CA GLN A 255 -2.08 22.25 1.52
C GLN A 255 -3.30 22.95 0.92
N ALA A 256 -3.20 23.44 -0.32
CA ALA A 256 -4.30 24.07 -1.02
C ALA A 256 -5.48 23.11 -1.25
N ALA A 257 -5.19 21.85 -1.64
CA ALA A 257 -6.18 20.80 -1.82
C ALA A 257 -6.91 20.47 -0.51
N SER A 258 -6.17 20.22 0.57
CA SER A 258 -6.77 19.94 1.89
C SER A 258 -7.63 21.10 2.40
N ALA A 259 -7.16 22.35 2.27
CA ALA A 259 -7.95 23.52 2.66
C ALA A 259 -9.22 23.68 1.80
N ALA A 260 -9.16 23.36 0.51
CA ALA A 260 -10.33 23.36 -0.38
C ALA A 260 -11.36 22.30 0.07
N ASN A 261 -10.91 21.10 0.41
CA ASN A 261 -11.76 20.04 0.95
C ASN A 261 -12.46 20.49 2.24
N LEU A 262 -11.71 21.07 3.19
CA LEU A 262 -12.28 21.58 4.45
C LEU A 262 -13.31 22.68 4.21
N ARG A 263 -13.06 23.61 3.30
CA ARG A 263 -14.06 24.63 2.92
C ARG A 263 -15.32 24.00 2.34
N ALA A 264 -15.16 23.03 1.45
CA ALA A 264 -16.28 22.36 0.80
C ALA A 264 -17.11 21.55 1.81
N MET A 265 -16.46 20.84 2.71
CA MET A 265 -17.12 20.08 3.78
C MET A 265 -17.88 20.97 4.79
N LEU A 266 -17.37 22.16 5.09
CA LEU A 266 -17.93 23.11 6.07
C LEU A 266 -18.90 24.11 5.43
N ALA A 267 -19.11 24.06 4.12
CA ALA A 267 -20.03 24.95 3.43
C ALA A 267 -21.47 24.81 3.98
N ASP A 268 -22.13 25.95 4.16
CA ASP A 268 -23.52 26.03 4.64
C ASP A 268 -23.77 25.34 5.99
N SER A 269 -22.76 25.21 6.85
CA SER A 269 -22.88 24.60 8.18
C SER A 269 -23.60 25.52 9.16
N PRO A 270 -24.81 25.15 9.66
CA PRO A 270 -25.49 25.88 10.73
C PRO A 270 -24.65 25.95 12.02
N ILE A 271 -23.90 24.89 12.33
CA ILE A 271 -23.01 24.85 13.51
C ILE A 271 -21.92 25.92 13.38
N VAL A 272 -21.22 26.00 12.24
CA VAL A 272 -20.19 27.02 12.01
C VAL A 272 -20.80 28.42 12.00
N ALA A 273 -21.98 28.59 11.44
CA ALA A 273 -22.68 29.88 11.40
C ALA A 273 -23.12 30.36 12.80
N SER A 274 -23.46 29.44 13.71
CA SER A 274 -24.00 29.76 15.05
C SER A 274 -23.10 30.62 15.92
N HIS A 275 -21.79 30.65 15.66
CA HIS A 275 -20.80 31.38 16.48
C HIS A 275 -19.96 32.39 15.68
N ARG A 276 -20.47 32.88 14.55
CA ARG A 276 -19.85 33.97 13.75
C ARG A 276 -20.17 35.39 14.25
N GLY A 277 -21.08 35.52 15.23
CA GLY A 277 -21.53 36.79 15.75
C GLY A 277 -20.51 37.53 16.60
N PRO A 278 -20.81 38.79 16.96
CA PRO A 278 -19.94 39.64 17.79
C PRO A 278 -19.76 39.10 19.21
N ASP A 279 -20.64 38.23 19.66
CA ASP A 279 -20.57 37.57 20.99
C ASP A 279 -19.55 36.43 21.05
N CYS A 280 -18.97 36.07 19.93
CA CYS A 280 -17.91 35.06 19.88
C CYS A 280 -16.59 35.66 20.41
N ASN A 281 -16.15 35.21 21.57
CA ASN A 281 -14.93 35.62 22.23
C ASN A 281 -13.67 34.86 21.76
N ARG A 282 -13.77 34.01 20.76
CA ARG A 282 -12.65 33.22 20.26
C ARG A 282 -11.73 34.06 19.40
N VAL A 283 -10.44 34.01 19.70
CA VAL A 283 -9.40 34.66 18.89
C VAL A 283 -8.89 33.69 17.81
N GLN A 284 -8.63 32.44 18.17
CA GLN A 284 -8.16 31.41 17.24
C GLN A 284 -8.35 30.01 17.81
N ASP A 285 -8.50 29.03 16.89
CA ASP A 285 -8.62 27.63 17.25
C ASP A 285 -7.27 26.99 17.59
N ALA A 286 -7.31 25.81 18.21
CA ALA A 286 -6.12 25.00 18.43
C ALA A 286 -5.46 24.56 17.12
N TYR A 287 -4.17 24.25 17.17
CA TYR A 287 -3.41 23.81 15.99
C TYR A 287 -3.99 22.55 15.35
N SER A 288 -4.51 21.60 16.15
CA SER A 288 -5.12 20.39 15.62
C SER A 288 -6.34 20.64 14.72
N LEU A 289 -7.00 21.79 14.84
CA LEU A 289 -8.07 22.24 13.94
C LEU A 289 -7.50 23.13 12.82
N ARG A 290 -6.92 24.27 13.16
CA ARG A 290 -6.54 25.29 12.16
C ARG A 290 -5.32 24.91 11.31
N CYS A 291 -4.45 24.00 11.77
CA CYS A 291 -3.29 23.55 11.02
C CYS A 291 -3.52 22.18 10.32
N ALA A 292 -4.77 21.71 10.25
CA ALA A 292 -5.11 20.47 9.53
C ALA A 292 -4.63 20.51 8.07
N PRO A 293 -4.82 21.60 7.28
CA PRO A 293 -4.33 21.64 5.90
C PRO A 293 -2.82 21.58 5.76
N GLN A 294 -2.08 22.13 6.72
CA GLN A 294 -0.62 22.12 6.69
C GLN A 294 -0.06 20.71 6.89
N VAL A 295 -0.67 19.90 7.76
CA VAL A 295 -0.25 18.53 8.05
C VAL A 295 -0.73 17.59 6.93
N ALA A 296 -2.03 17.57 6.64
CA ALA A 296 -2.58 16.71 5.58
C ALA A 296 -2.02 17.09 4.20
N GLY A 297 -1.75 18.39 3.98
CA GLY A 297 -1.11 18.89 2.76
C GLY A 297 0.32 18.41 2.59
N ALA A 298 1.13 18.44 3.66
CA ALA A 298 2.49 17.89 3.61
C ALA A 298 2.48 16.38 3.32
N ALA A 299 1.51 15.64 3.88
CA ALA A 299 1.33 14.23 3.56
C ALA A 299 0.94 14.01 2.08
N ARG A 300 0.06 14.85 1.50
CA ARG A 300 -0.31 14.83 0.07
C ARG A 300 0.88 15.11 -0.84
N ASP A 301 1.71 16.11 -0.53
CA ASP A 301 2.90 16.44 -1.32
C ASP A 301 3.95 15.31 -1.24
N THR A 302 4.09 14.66 -0.07
CA THR A 302 4.92 13.46 0.10
C THR A 302 4.38 12.29 -0.74
N LEU A 303 3.06 12.08 -0.73
CA LEU A 303 2.41 11.04 -1.54
C LEU A 303 2.60 11.30 -3.05
N SER A 304 2.51 12.56 -3.49
CA SER A 304 2.77 12.93 -4.89
C SER A 304 4.19 12.57 -5.33
N HIS A 305 5.18 12.77 -4.46
CA HIS A 305 6.56 12.34 -4.73
C HIS A 305 6.68 10.81 -4.78
N ALA A 306 6.03 10.10 -3.87
CA ALA A 306 6.03 8.64 -3.86
C ALA A 306 5.35 8.04 -5.12
N LEU A 307 4.24 8.62 -5.58
CA LEU A 307 3.57 8.25 -6.83
C LEU A 307 4.47 8.46 -8.06
N LEU A 308 5.26 9.55 -8.08
CA LEU A 308 6.24 9.78 -9.15
C LEU A 308 7.30 8.68 -9.19
N VAL A 309 7.84 8.28 -8.02
CA VAL A 309 8.82 7.19 -7.92
C VAL A 309 8.17 5.86 -8.31
N ALA A 310 6.99 5.56 -7.77
CA ALA A 310 6.24 4.35 -8.11
C ALA A 310 5.98 4.24 -9.63
N GLY A 311 5.59 5.33 -10.28
CA GLY A 311 5.38 5.36 -11.74
C GLY A 311 6.64 5.03 -12.54
N ARG A 312 7.81 5.54 -12.13
CA ARG A 312 9.10 5.21 -12.76
C ARG A 312 9.47 3.74 -12.57
N GLU A 313 9.28 3.21 -11.38
CA GLU A 313 9.55 1.80 -11.08
C GLU A 313 8.58 0.86 -11.80
N LEU A 314 7.30 1.22 -11.93
CA LEU A 314 6.30 0.47 -12.70
C LEU A 314 6.62 0.41 -14.21
N ASP A 315 7.39 1.38 -14.71
CA ASP A 315 7.90 1.40 -16.10
C ASP A 315 9.25 0.69 -16.25
N SER A 316 9.97 0.43 -15.16
CA SER A 316 11.32 -0.15 -15.18
C SER A 316 11.32 -1.64 -15.55
N VAL A 317 12.43 -2.09 -16.13
CA VAL A 317 12.75 -3.51 -16.31
C VAL A 317 13.91 -3.85 -15.38
N ILE A 318 13.62 -4.62 -14.34
CA ILE A 318 14.59 -4.96 -13.28
C ILE A 318 14.95 -6.42 -13.36
N ASP A 319 16.18 -6.68 -13.83
CA ASP A 319 16.80 -8.01 -13.86
C ASP A 319 18.33 -7.86 -13.89
N ASN A 320 19.05 -8.90 -13.52
CA ASN A 320 20.52 -8.96 -13.61
C ASN A 320 21.00 -10.42 -13.83
N PRO A 321 21.61 -10.69 -14.98
CA PRO A 321 21.89 -9.77 -16.09
C PRO A 321 20.63 -9.51 -16.92
N VAL A 322 20.61 -8.36 -17.62
CA VAL A 322 19.53 -7.95 -18.53
C VAL A 322 19.92 -8.23 -19.99
N VAL A 323 18.95 -8.57 -20.80
CA VAL A 323 19.10 -8.69 -22.27
C VAL A 323 18.78 -7.34 -22.90
N LEU A 324 19.71 -6.75 -23.64
CA LEU A 324 19.55 -5.48 -24.32
C LEU A 324 19.03 -5.68 -25.76
N ASP A 325 18.48 -4.63 -26.36
CA ASP A 325 17.89 -4.67 -27.71
C ASP A 325 18.90 -5.06 -28.80
N ASP A 326 20.17 -4.80 -28.60
CA ASP A 326 21.26 -5.19 -29.50
C ASP A 326 21.78 -6.63 -29.26
N GLY A 327 21.13 -7.39 -28.39
CA GLY A 327 21.42 -8.78 -28.06
C GLY A 327 22.52 -8.98 -27.03
N ARG A 328 23.15 -7.92 -26.51
CA ARG A 328 24.10 -8.05 -25.40
C ARG A 328 23.36 -8.44 -24.11
N VAL A 329 24.04 -9.22 -23.28
CA VAL A 329 23.55 -9.58 -21.94
C VAL A 329 24.52 -8.98 -20.92
N GLU A 330 24.02 -8.00 -20.16
CA GLU A 330 24.86 -7.14 -19.33
C GLU A 330 24.49 -7.24 -17.86
N SER A 331 25.52 -7.37 -17.00
CA SER A 331 25.34 -7.27 -15.55
C SER A 331 25.17 -5.80 -15.13
N ASN A 332 24.32 -5.55 -14.18
CA ASN A 332 23.95 -4.20 -13.74
C ASN A 332 23.54 -4.16 -12.25
N GLY A 333 23.20 -2.97 -11.74
CA GLY A 333 22.78 -2.73 -10.36
C GLY A 333 21.32 -2.27 -10.22
N ASN A 334 20.48 -2.36 -11.27
CA ASN A 334 19.10 -1.83 -11.25
C ASN A 334 18.18 -2.57 -10.29
N PHE A 335 18.59 -3.72 -9.79
CA PHE A 335 17.88 -4.50 -8.77
C PHE A 335 17.92 -3.87 -7.37
N HIS A 336 18.72 -2.84 -7.14
CA HIS A 336 18.86 -2.25 -5.80
C HIS A 336 17.63 -1.42 -5.43
N GLY A 337 16.91 -1.82 -4.38
CA GLY A 337 15.61 -1.27 -4.00
C GLY A 337 15.61 0.11 -3.32
N ALA A 338 16.74 0.82 -3.24
CA ALA A 338 16.83 2.10 -2.52
C ALA A 338 15.81 3.17 -2.96
N PRO A 339 15.52 3.38 -4.27
CA PRO A 339 14.53 4.38 -4.67
C PRO A 339 13.14 4.13 -4.07
N VAL A 340 12.74 2.86 -4.01
CA VAL A 340 11.46 2.43 -3.42
C VAL A 340 11.50 2.53 -1.89
N ALA A 341 12.60 2.06 -1.27
CA ALA A 341 12.77 2.04 0.18
C ALA A 341 12.64 3.43 0.81
N TYR A 342 13.25 4.45 0.20
CA TYR A 342 13.21 5.81 0.72
C TYR A 342 11.80 6.41 0.74
N VAL A 343 11.03 6.24 -0.33
CA VAL A 343 9.66 6.79 -0.37
C VAL A 343 8.70 6.01 0.53
N LEU A 344 8.91 4.71 0.75
CA LEU A 344 8.15 3.91 1.71
C LEU A 344 8.34 4.44 3.14
N ASP A 345 9.57 4.71 3.55
CA ASP A 345 9.86 5.28 4.87
C ASP A 345 9.38 6.73 4.98
N PHE A 346 9.50 7.53 3.92
CA PHE A 346 9.00 8.90 3.91
C PHE A 346 7.47 8.95 4.09
N LEU A 347 6.73 8.06 3.43
CA LEU A 347 5.28 7.91 3.63
C LEU A 347 4.93 7.51 5.07
N ALA A 348 5.72 6.64 5.71
CA ALA A 348 5.47 6.24 7.10
C ALA A 348 5.55 7.42 8.08
N VAL A 349 6.42 8.39 7.83
CA VAL A 349 6.49 9.65 8.61
C VAL A 349 5.21 10.46 8.42
N ALA A 350 4.75 10.65 7.18
CA ALA A 350 3.54 11.39 6.84
C ALA A 350 2.28 10.75 7.48
N VAL A 351 2.20 9.41 7.47
CA VAL A 351 1.12 8.64 8.10
C VAL A 351 1.09 8.86 9.61
N ALA A 352 2.25 8.77 10.28
CA ALA A 352 2.34 8.94 11.73
C ALA A 352 1.93 10.35 12.19
N ASP A 353 2.29 11.40 11.44
CA ASP A 353 1.93 12.78 11.78
C ASP A 353 0.45 13.06 11.52
N THR A 354 -0.11 12.56 10.40
CA THR A 354 -1.54 12.63 10.11
C THR A 354 -2.37 11.94 11.19
N ALA A 355 -1.95 10.77 11.67
CA ALA A 355 -2.58 10.07 12.78
C ALA A 355 -2.48 10.86 14.10
N SER A 356 -1.32 11.45 14.36
CA SER A 356 -1.08 12.22 15.58
C SER A 356 -1.99 13.44 15.70
N ILE A 357 -2.18 14.21 14.61
CA ILE A 357 -3.07 15.38 14.62
C ILE A 357 -4.55 14.97 14.74
N ALA A 358 -4.95 13.84 14.14
CA ALA A 358 -6.30 13.28 14.25
C ALA A 358 -6.63 12.92 15.71
N GLU A 359 -5.72 12.24 16.38
CA GLU A 359 -5.87 11.88 17.80
C GLU A 359 -5.99 13.11 18.69
N ARG A 360 -5.25 14.19 18.44
CA ARG A 360 -5.38 15.44 19.19
C ARG A 360 -6.75 16.10 19.05
N ARG A 361 -7.44 15.92 17.93
CA ARG A 361 -8.82 16.39 17.74
C ARG A 361 -9.80 15.55 18.57
N THR A 362 -9.63 14.22 18.57
CA THR A 362 -10.41 13.32 19.44
C THR A 362 -10.25 13.68 20.91
N ASP A 363 -9.03 13.78 21.40
CA ASP A 363 -8.73 14.17 22.79
C ASP A 363 -9.43 15.50 23.18
N ARG A 364 -9.43 16.47 22.27
CA ARG A 364 -10.07 17.76 22.50
C ARG A 364 -11.59 17.66 22.62
N MET A 365 -12.26 16.81 21.83
CA MET A 365 -13.71 16.60 21.92
C MET A 365 -14.12 15.97 23.26
N LEU A 366 -13.24 15.18 23.87
CA LEU A 366 -13.49 14.45 25.11
C LEU A 366 -13.23 15.27 26.38
N ASP A 367 -12.53 16.39 26.27
CA ASP A 367 -12.18 17.26 27.41
C ASP A 367 -13.21 18.38 27.56
N VAL A 368 -13.97 18.34 28.64
CA VAL A 368 -15.02 19.31 28.97
C VAL A 368 -14.50 20.76 29.01
N SER A 369 -13.24 20.98 29.34
CA SER A 369 -12.63 22.32 29.39
C SER A 369 -12.32 22.90 27.99
N ARG A 370 -12.26 22.05 26.96
CA ARG A 370 -11.85 22.39 25.58
C ARG A 370 -12.90 22.10 24.52
N SER A 371 -13.97 21.40 24.87
CA SER A 371 -14.98 20.93 23.92
C SER A 371 -16.15 21.90 23.72
N HIS A 372 -16.14 23.06 24.42
CA HIS A 372 -17.16 24.08 24.30
C HIS A 372 -18.58 23.58 24.57
N GLY A 373 -18.77 22.96 25.75
CA GLY A 373 -20.08 22.56 26.25
C GLY A 373 -20.52 21.14 25.89
N LEU A 374 -19.68 20.34 25.26
CA LEU A 374 -19.91 18.89 25.17
C LEU A 374 -19.69 18.24 26.53
N PRO A 375 -20.43 17.17 26.89
CA PRO A 375 -20.23 16.46 28.14
C PRO A 375 -18.87 15.77 28.19
N ALA A 376 -18.35 15.55 29.41
CA ALA A 376 -17.08 14.86 29.60
C ALA A 376 -17.08 13.50 28.90
N PHE A 377 -16.06 13.24 28.10
CA PHE A 377 -15.88 12.04 27.29
C PHE A 377 -17.03 11.73 26.33
N LEU A 378 -17.91 12.70 26.06
CA LEU A 378 -19.16 12.54 25.31
C LEU A 378 -20.09 11.48 25.92
N ALA A 379 -20.01 11.28 27.25
CA ALA A 379 -20.85 10.34 27.98
C ALA A 379 -22.30 10.85 28.07
N ASP A 380 -23.26 9.93 28.15
CA ASP A 380 -24.68 10.26 28.33
C ASP A 380 -24.94 10.76 29.75
N ASP A 381 -24.46 10.01 30.75
CA ASP A 381 -24.45 10.39 32.18
C ASP A 381 -23.00 10.34 32.72
N PRO A 382 -22.23 11.44 32.62
CA PRO A 382 -20.82 11.43 33.02
C PRO A 382 -20.64 11.04 34.49
N GLY A 383 -19.88 9.97 34.75
CA GLY A 383 -19.65 9.39 36.06
C GLY A 383 -20.33 8.03 36.22
N VAL A 384 -21.51 7.82 35.65
CA VAL A 384 -22.11 6.49 35.44
C VAL A 384 -21.55 5.89 34.15
N ASP A 385 -21.59 6.68 33.08
CA ASP A 385 -21.02 6.34 31.77
C ASP A 385 -19.61 6.93 31.61
N SER A 386 -18.74 6.22 30.93
CA SER A 386 -17.39 6.64 30.55
C SER A 386 -17.28 7.16 29.11
N GLY A 387 -18.32 6.96 28.29
CA GLY A 387 -18.39 7.42 26.91
C GLY A 387 -17.24 6.90 26.04
N HIS A 388 -16.56 7.79 25.32
CA HIS A 388 -15.47 7.45 24.41
C HIS A 388 -14.06 7.53 25.04
N MET A 389 -13.97 7.57 26.38
CA MET A 389 -12.67 7.67 27.09
C MET A 389 -11.68 6.61 26.59
N ILE A 390 -12.06 5.34 26.56
CA ILE A 390 -11.17 4.23 26.17
C ILE A 390 -11.01 4.11 24.65
N ALA A 391 -11.94 4.60 23.86
CA ALA A 391 -11.75 4.71 22.40
C ALA A 391 -10.53 5.61 22.06
N GLN A 392 -10.36 6.74 22.80
CA GLN A 392 -9.19 7.60 22.65
C GLN A 392 -7.91 6.90 23.13
N TYR A 393 -7.95 6.08 24.21
CA TYR A 393 -6.78 5.29 24.62
C TYR A 393 -6.34 4.32 23.52
N THR A 394 -7.29 3.65 22.88
CA THR A 394 -7.02 2.78 21.71
C THR A 394 -6.36 3.57 20.59
N GLN A 395 -6.90 4.75 20.27
CA GLN A 395 -6.34 5.63 19.23
C GLN A 395 -4.90 6.09 19.59
N ALA A 396 -4.68 6.51 20.84
CA ALA A 396 -3.36 6.94 21.32
C ALA A 396 -2.33 5.80 21.30
N ALA A 397 -2.74 4.56 21.64
CA ALA A 397 -1.89 3.39 21.55
C ALA A 397 -1.45 3.12 20.09
N ILE A 398 -2.37 3.22 19.11
CA ILE A 398 -2.07 3.09 17.71
C ILE A 398 -1.10 4.20 17.26
N VAL A 399 -1.34 5.46 17.63
CA VAL A 399 -0.45 6.59 17.31
C VAL A 399 0.96 6.35 17.88
N SER A 400 1.08 5.80 19.08
CA SER A 400 2.38 5.42 19.65
C SER A 400 3.08 4.35 18.82
N GLU A 401 2.35 3.34 18.30
CA GLU A 401 2.89 2.34 17.40
C GLU A 401 3.36 2.96 16.07
N LEU A 402 2.53 3.82 15.48
CA LEU A 402 2.86 4.51 14.23
C LEU A 402 4.16 5.32 14.31
N LYS A 403 4.44 5.95 15.45
CA LYS A 403 5.71 6.66 15.69
C LYS A 403 6.92 5.72 15.65
N ARG A 404 6.78 4.49 16.13
CA ARG A 404 7.83 3.45 16.02
C ARG A 404 7.98 2.96 14.58
N LEU A 405 6.86 2.76 13.87
CA LEU A 405 6.85 2.38 12.47
C LEU A 405 7.42 3.48 11.55
N ALA A 406 7.42 4.74 11.97
CA ALA A 406 8.01 5.85 11.25
C ALA A 406 9.55 5.92 11.34
N VAL A 407 10.19 5.13 12.21
CA VAL A 407 11.66 5.03 12.23
C VAL A 407 12.12 4.37 10.93
N PRO A 408 12.99 5.01 10.12
CA PRO A 408 13.36 4.50 8.82
C PRO A 408 14.06 3.14 8.89
N ALA A 409 13.65 2.18 8.04
CA ALA A 409 14.37 0.93 7.82
C ALA A 409 15.47 1.12 6.76
N SER A 410 15.27 2.01 5.81
CA SER A 410 16.16 2.25 4.68
C SER A 410 17.50 2.91 5.03
N VAL A 411 17.68 3.32 6.28
CA VAL A 411 18.97 3.81 6.80
C VAL A 411 19.87 2.67 7.29
N ASP A 412 19.35 1.45 7.40
CA ASP A 412 20.08 0.27 7.82
C ASP A 412 20.66 -0.49 6.61
N SER A 413 21.77 -1.17 6.81
CA SER A 413 22.39 -2.02 5.80
C SER A 413 23.19 -3.13 6.46
N ILE A 414 22.93 -4.37 6.05
CA ILE A 414 23.58 -5.58 6.59
C ILE A 414 24.29 -6.30 5.45
N PRO A 415 25.63 -6.41 5.48
CA PRO A 415 26.37 -7.14 4.45
C PRO A 415 25.97 -8.62 4.38
N SER A 416 25.81 -9.15 3.18
CA SER A 416 25.39 -10.53 2.92
C SER A 416 26.18 -11.14 1.75
N SER A 417 25.91 -12.41 1.41
CA SER A 417 26.54 -13.13 0.30
C SER A 417 28.08 -13.07 0.32
N ALA A 418 28.69 -13.36 1.50
CA ALA A 418 30.13 -13.26 1.73
C ALA A 418 30.72 -11.90 1.31
N MET A 419 30.06 -10.80 1.68
CA MET A 419 30.42 -9.40 1.37
C MET A 419 30.28 -9.01 -0.11
N GLN A 420 29.74 -9.86 -0.97
CA GLN A 420 29.43 -9.47 -2.36
C GLN A 420 28.25 -8.47 -2.42
N GLU A 421 27.30 -8.61 -1.51
CA GLU A 421 26.18 -7.71 -1.29
C GLU A 421 26.45 -6.90 -0.02
N ASP A 422 27.39 -5.98 -0.09
CA ASP A 422 27.94 -5.22 1.05
C ASP A 422 27.09 -3.98 1.41
N HIS A 423 26.11 -3.64 0.58
CA HIS A 423 25.15 -2.57 0.81
C HIS A 423 23.74 -2.98 0.31
N VAL A 424 22.74 -2.91 1.18
CA VAL A 424 21.35 -3.34 0.92
C VAL A 424 20.37 -2.21 1.22
N SER A 425 19.16 -2.27 0.68
CA SER A 425 18.17 -1.18 0.79
C SER A 425 17.21 -1.29 1.97
N MET A 426 17.03 -2.49 2.52
CA MET A 426 15.98 -2.83 3.50
C MET A 426 14.55 -2.45 3.04
N GLY A 427 14.31 -2.36 1.73
CA GLY A 427 13.05 -1.87 1.15
C GLY A 427 11.84 -2.74 1.47
N TRP A 428 12.02 -4.06 1.57
CA TRP A 428 10.95 -4.96 2.02
C TRP A 428 10.50 -4.62 3.44
N SER A 429 11.44 -4.42 4.37
CA SER A 429 11.14 -4.02 5.75
C SER A 429 10.44 -2.66 5.81
N ALA A 430 10.87 -1.67 5.01
CA ALA A 430 10.20 -0.38 4.88
C ALA A 430 8.76 -0.53 4.39
N ALA A 431 8.53 -1.39 3.40
CA ALA A 431 7.20 -1.68 2.85
C ALA A 431 6.27 -2.36 3.88
N ARG A 432 6.77 -3.37 4.59
CA ARG A 432 6.00 -4.07 5.64
C ARG A 432 5.60 -3.13 6.78
N LYS A 433 6.50 -2.24 7.19
CA LYS A 433 6.19 -1.18 8.18
C LYS A 433 5.10 -0.25 7.69
N LEU A 434 5.21 0.23 6.45
CA LEU A 434 4.22 1.15 5.88
C LEU A 434 2.84 0.50 5.76
N ARG A 435 2.74 -0.77 5.37
CA ARG A 435 1.47 -1.51 5.35
C ARG A 435 0.78 -1.46 6.70
N ARG A 436 1.50 -1.82 7.77
CA ARG A 436 0.98 -1.74 9.15
C ARG A 436 0.61 -0.31 9.56
N ALA A 437 1.36 0.69 9.08
CA ALA A 437 1.08 2.08 9.37
C ALA A 437 -0.21 2.56 8.69
N VAL A 438 -0.48 2.15 7.46
CA VAL A 438 -1.72 2.45 6.73
C VAL A 438 -2.94 1.85 7.44
N ASP A 439 -2.84 0.59 7.88
CA ASP A 439 -3.89 -0.06 8.68
C ASP A 439 -4.12 0.68 10.01
N GLY A 440 -3.04 1.12 10.66
CA GLY A 440 -3.12 1.92 11.88
C GLY A 440 -3.81 3.27 11.64
N LEU A 441 -3.48 3.99 10.56
CA LEU A 441 -4.13 5.25 10.20
C LEU A 441 -5.63 5.05 9.93
N THR A 442 -6.01 3.99 9.26
CA THR A 442 -7.42 3.63 9.02
C THR A 442 -8.19 3.55 10.34
N ASN A 443 -7.63 2.87 11.34
CA ASN A 443 -8.26 2.75 12.66
C ASN A 443 -8.25 4.08 13.45
N VAL A 444 -7.20 4.88 13.36
CA VAL A 444 -7.13 6.20 14.00
C VAL A 444 -8.21 7.13 13.46
N LEU A 445 -8.39 7.17 12.13
CA LEU A 445 -9.42 7.98 11.49
C LEU A 445 -10.84 7.44 11.78
N ALA A 446 -11.00 6.13 11.90
CA ALA A 446 -12.28 5.53 12.30
C ALA A 446 -12.70 5.95 13.72
N VAL A 447 -11.78 5.96 14.69
CA VAL A 447 -12.06 6.43 16.04
C VAL A 447 -12.39 7.92 16.07
N GLU A 448 -11.66 8.75 15.32
CA GLU A 448 -11.97 10.18 15.19
C GLU A 448 -13.37 10.37 14.58
N LEU A 449 -13.67 9.67 13.49
CA LEU A 449 -14.97 9.74 12.81
C LEU A 449 -16.13 9.36 13.73
N LEU A 450 -15.99 8.22 14.44
CA LEU A 450 -16.99 7.75 15.41
C LEU A 450 -17.23 8.77 16.53
N THR A 451 -16.13 9.36 17.02
CA THR A 451 -16.19 10.36 18.11
C THR A 451 -16.78 11.68 17.63
N ALA A 452 -16.38 12.16 16.45
CA ALA A 452 -16.95 13.38 15.86
C ALA A 452 -18.43 13.21 15.54
N ALA A 453 -18.85 12.04 15.03
CA ALA A 453 -20.25 11.73 14.79
C ALA A 453 -21.10 11.83 16.07
N ARG A 454 -20.60 11.25 17.20
CA ARG A 454 -21.28 11.37 18.51
C ARG A 454 -21.31 12.82 19.00
N ALA A 455 -20.21 13.55 18.83
CA ALA A 455 -20.15 14.96 19.23
C ALA A 455 -21.11 15.85 18.44
N LEU A 456 -21.29 15.58 17.12
CA LEU A 456 -22.25 16.31 16.28
C LEU A 456 -23.70 16.06 16.71
N ASP A 457 -24.07 14.82 17.01
CA ASP A 457 -25.41 14.52 17.55
C ASP A 457 -25.69 15.30 18.86
N LEU A 458 -24.68 15.42 19.72
CA LEU A 458 -24.78 16.16 20.99
C LEU A 458 -24.81 17.69 20.81
N ARG A 459 -24.61 18.20 19.58
CA ARG A 459 -24.83 19.61 19.22
C ARG A 459 -26.30 19.96 18.95
N SER A 460 -27.20 18.97 18.92
CA SER A 460 -28.63 19.23 18.77
C SER A 460 -29.10 20.36 19.71
N PRO A 461 -29.95 21.33 19.24
CA PRO A 461 -30.70 21.33 17.99
C PRO A 461 -29.94 21.88 16.76
N LEU A 462 -28.67 22.23 16.87
CA LEU A 462 -27.87 22.64 15.72
C LEU A 462 -27.58 21.40 14.84
N GLU A 463 -27.71 21.58 13.54
CA GLU A 463 -27.43 20.52 12.57
C GLU A 463 -26.07 20.72 11.90
N PRO A 464 -25.36 19.64 11.53
CA PRO A 464 -24.14 19.72 10.73
C PRO A 464 -24.42 20.26 9.33
N GLY A 465 -23.38 20.69 8.62
CA GLY A 465 -23.46 21.06 7.22
C GLY A 465 -23.94 19.92 6.31
N PRO A 466 -24.34 20.22 5.07
CA PRO A 466 -24.86 19.20 4.14
C PRO A 466 -23.89 18.02 3.92
N ALA A 467 -22.60 18.30 3.72
CA ALA A 467 -21.59 17.26 3.45
C ALA A 467 -21.22 16.45 4.71
N THR A 468 -20.96 17.12 5.83
CA THR A 468 -20.68 16.47 7.11
C THR A 468 -21.90 15.69 7.61
N GLY A 469 -23.11 16.20 7.38
CA GLY A 469 -24.37 15.53 7.67
C GLY A 469 -24.60 14.27 6.81
N ALA A 470 -24.16 14.26 5.55
CA ALA A 470 -24.20 13.05 4.72
C ALA A 470 -23.30 11.95 5.29
N VAL A 471 -22.07 12.31 5.70
CA VAL A 471 -21.15 11.37 6.35
C VAL A 471 -21.71 10.87 7.69
N LEU A 472 -22.27 11.78 8.51
CA LEU A 472 -22.93 11.40 9.78
C LEU A 472 -24.02 10.35 9.56
N ARG A 473 -24.90 10.54 8.57
CA ARG A 473 -25.96 9.56 8.23
C ARG A 473 -25.38 8.22 7.84
N THR A 474 -24.34 8.18 7.01
CA THR A 474 -23.67 6.94 6.62
C THR A 474 -23.08 6.19 7.82
N VAL A 475 -22.46 6.91 8.76
CA VAL A 475 -21.98 6.31 10.03
C VAL A 475 -23.17 5.76 10.83
N ARG A 476 -24.31 6.49 10.91
CA ARG A 476 -25.49 6.08 11.67
C ARG A 476 -26.26 4.89 11.08
N GLU A 477 -26.03 4.56 9.81
CA GLU A 477 -26.53 3.30 9.22
C GLU A 477 -25.85 2.06 9.82
N LYS A 478 -24.66 2.21 10.40
CA LYS A 478 -23.85 1.10 10.93
C LYS A 478 -23.75 1.11 12.46
N VAL A 479 -23.77 2.28 13.09
CA VAL A 479 -23.56 2.43 14.53
C VAL A 479 -24.63 3.35 15.13
N GLY A 480 -25.04 3.05 16.35
CA GLY A 480 -26.07 3.83 17.06
C GLY A 480 -25.62 5.27 17.40
N GLY A 481 -26.59 6.16 17.65
CA GLY A 481 -26.36 7.51 18.16
C GLY A 481 -25.93 7.53 19.65
N PRO A 482 -25.94 8.73 20.31
CA PRO A 482 -25.70 8.87 21.73
C PRO A 482 -26.64 8.00 22.57
N GLY A 483 -26.24 7.73 23.80
CA GLY A 483 -26.95 6.90 24.76
C GLY A 483 -25.98 6.30 25.78
N PRO A 484 -26.44 5.44 26.70
CA PRO A 484 -25.61 4.78 27.70
C PRO A 484 -24.43 4.03 27.10
N ASP A 485 -23.43 3.75 27.94
CA ASP A 485 -22.25 2.99 27.55
C ASP A 485 -22.61 1.63 26.96
N ARG A 486 -21.92 1.25 25.89
CA ARG A 486 -22.08 -0.03 25.18
C ARG A 486 -20.75 -0.55 24.65
N TYR A 487 -20.73 -1.78 24.17
CA TYR A 487 -19.53 -2.39 23.63
C TYR A 487 -19.05 -1.68 22.36
N LEU A 488 -17.95 -0.89 22.45
CA LEU A 488 -17.47 -0.01 21.37
C LEU A 488 -16.63 -0.71 20.29
N ALA A 489 -15.95 -1.82 20.60
CA ALA A 489 -15.03 -2.44 19.64
C ALA A 489 -15.72 -2.83 18.31
N PRO A 490 -16.93 -3.40 18.29
CA PRO A 490 -17.65 -3.65 17.03
C PRO A 490 -18.01 -2.37 16.26
N GLU A 491 -18.29 -1.26 16.95
CA GLU A 491 -18.59 0.02 16.31
C GLU A 491 -17.34 0.62 15.66
N ILE A 492 -16.20 0.57 16.35
CA ILE A 492 -14.91 0.99 15.79
C ILE A 492 -14.59 0.16 14.54
N ALA A 493 -14.77 -1.16 14.60
CA ALA A 493 -14.54 -2.03 13.45
C ALA A 493 -15.48 -1.74 12.27
N ALA A 494 -16.77 -1.47 12.54
CA ALA A 494 -17.74 -1.11 11.51
C ALA A 494 -17.39 0.23 10.83
N VAL A 495 -16.96 1.23 11.61
CA VAL A 495 -16.52 2.52 11.05
C VAL A 495 -15.20 2.38 10.30
N ALA A 496 -14.26 1.55 10.80
CA ALA A 496 -13.01 1.26 10.08
C ALA A 496 -13.28 0.60 8.71
N ALA A 497 -14.29 -0.27 8.62
CA ALA A 497 -14.72 -0.84 7.35
C ALA A 497 -15.26 0.24 6.39
N LEU A 498 -16.09 1.19 6.85
CA LEU A 498 -16.57 2.31 6.03
C LEU A 498 -15.44 3.23 5.54
N VAL A 499 -14.39 3.40 6.34
CA VAL A 499 -13.18 4.14 5.94
C VAL A 499 -12.40 3.35 4.87
N ALA A 500 -12.25 2.06 5.06
CA ALA A 500 -11.46 1.19 4.18
C ALA A 500 -12.14 0.96 2.81
N ASP A 501 -13.46 0.82 2.77
CA ASP A 501 -14.22 0.54 1.53
C ASP A 501 -14.54 1.79 0.69
N GLY A 502 -14.25 3.00 1.22
CA GLY A 502 -14.50 4.28 0.54
C GLY A 502 -15.89 4.87 0.76
N SER A 503 -16.77 4.22 1.53
CA SER A 503 -18.14 4.70 1.80
C SER A 503 -18.17 6.10 2.41
N VAL A 504 -17.20 6.41 3.29
CA VAL A 504 -17.06 7.74 3.91
C VAL A 504 -16.79 8.82 2.86
N VAL A 505 -15.88 8.56 1.93
CA VAL A 505 -15.54 9.49 0.84
C VAL A 505 -16.74 9.63 -0.10
N ALA A 506 -17.35 8.52 -0.49
CA ALA A 506 -18.53 8.53 -1.38
C ALA A 506 -19.72 9.32 -0.77
N ALA A 507 -19.93 9.22 0.55
CA ALA A 507 -20.95 10.00 1.25
C ALA A 507 -20.68 11.52 1.14
N ALA A 508 -19.46 11.97 1.37
CA ALA A 508 -19.06 13.36 1.23
C ALA A 508 -19.18 13.83 -0.23
N GLU A 509 -18.66 13.03 -1.18
CA GLU A 509 -18.66 13.34 -2.61
C GLU A 509 -20.07 13.31 -3.24
N SER A 510 -21.06 12.71 -2.59
CA SER A 510 -22.46 12.82 -2.99
C SER A 510 -23.03 14.25 -2.86
N VAL A 511 -22.36 15.10 -2.08
CA VAL A 511 -22.75 16.50 -1.83
C VAL A 511 -21.78 17.48 -2.46
N THR A 512 -20.47 17.24 -2.32
CA THR A 512 -19.42 18.15 -2.82
C THR A 512 -18.18 17.36 -3.25
N PRO A 513 -17.56 17.68 -4.42
CA PRO A 513 -16.35 16.99 -4.86
C PRO A 513 -15.18 17.27 -3.93
N LEU A 514 -14.33 16.27 -3.71
CA LEU A 514 -13.10 16.37 -2.93
C LEU A 514 -11.87 16.14 -3.82
N ALA A 515 -10.80 16.98 -3.57
CA ALA A 515 -9.52 16.86 -4.25
C ALA A 515 -8.68 15.67 -3.77
#